data_26729b764c6be8e2407d7670bb3dbd33
#
_entry.id   26729b764c6be8e2407d7670bb3dbd33
#
_cell.length_a   1.000
_cell.length_b   1.000
_cell.length_c   1.000
_cell.angle_alpha   90.00
_cell.angle_beta   90.00
_cell.angle_gamma   90.00
#
_symmetry.space_group_name_H-M   'P 1'
#
loop_
_entity.id
_entity.type
_entity.pdbx_description
1 polymer ?
#
loop_
_entity_poly.entity_id
_entity_poly.type
_entity_poly.pdbx_seq_one_letter_code
_entity_poly.pdbx_strand_id
1 'polypeptide(L)'
;MKTEYIVLSEERNVSLTAYIQPVGGEFGGLSERPAVLIIPGGGYHFCSDREADPVAFPYLKAGYQAFILRYSLNEQAEWPRPLEDYEEAMAMILARAGEWHVVPDRIAVIGFSAGGHLAACAATMAVHRPNAAILGYPVIDGACARDYLPSAPDVPSAVDRHTCPCFVFATRTDNLVPVSNAVHMVDALCANGIAFESHIYANGPHGLSTGDSSINHLPFCGRYPAWVPDSIAWLEDVLGGVKSSGLTDPRFGPKINGNREKTLNLDCTIAYLAEHPEGKKILEEITGGQQAAPSAAASVITLRDSLAYMGFDAEKTKAVEARLHAIENN
;
A
#
# COMPACT_ATOMS: atom_id res chain seq x y z
N MET A 1 -12.90 -20.00 12.04
CA MET A 1 -12.55 -19.37 10.74
C MET A 1 -13.46 -19.97 9.68
N LYS A 2 -14.07 -19.13 8.83
CA LYS A 2 -14.89 -19.55 7.67
C LYS A 2 -14.02 -19.37 6.43
N THR A 3 -14.08 -20.29 5.48
CA THR A 3 -13.43 -20.17 4.18
C THR A 3 -14.50 -20.19 3.10
N GLU A 4 -14.46 -19.24 2.18
CA GLU A 4 -15.34 -19.20 1.02
C GLU A 4 -14.48 -19.19 -0.25
N TYR A 5 -14.91 -19.95 -1.26
CA TYR A 5 -14.36 -19.89 -2.60
C TYR A 5 -15.44 -19.32 -3.52
N ILE A 6 -15.14 -18.23 -4.19
CA ILE A 6 -16.08 -17.46 -4.99
C ILE A 6 -15.53 -17.38 -6.41
N VAL A 7 -16.32 -17.84 -7.38
CA VAL A 7 -16.01 -17.68 -8.80
C VAL A 7 -16.49 -16.31 -9.23
N LEU A 8 -15.56 -15.43 -9.65
CA LEU A 8 -15.85 -14.12 -10.21
C LEU A 8 -16.12 -14.25 -11.72
N SER A 9 -15.35 -15.10 -12.42
CA SER A 9 -15.58 -15.38 -13.84
C SER A 9 -15.23 -16.84 -14.15
N GLU A 10 -16.22 -17.64 -14.53
CA GLU A 10 -15.98 -19.02 -14.98
C GLU A 10 -15.19 -19.05 -16.29
N GLU A 11 -15.53 -18.17 -17.25
CA GLU A 11 -14.89 -18.08 -18.55
C GLU A 11 -13.39 -17.80 -18.46
N ARG A 12 -12.98 -16.92 -17.55
CA ARG A 12 -11.59 -16.50 -17.36
C ARG A 12 -10.89 -17.24 -16.21
N ASN A 13 -11.60 -18.17 -15.53
CA ASN A 13 -11.11 -18.85 -14.33
C ASN A 13 -10.64 -17.87 -13.23
N VAL A 14 -11.38 -16.79 -13.05
CA VAL A 14 -11.11 -15.76 -12.03
C VAL A 14 -11.84 -16.12 -10.75
N SER A 15 -11.16 -16.11 -9.62
CA SER A 15 -11.75 -16.48 -8.33
C SER A 15 -11.17 -15.69 -7.17
N LEU A 16 -11.98 -15.56 -6.12
CA LEU A 16 -11.62 -14.97 -4.85
C LEU A 16 -11.78 -16.04 -3.75
N THR A 17 -10.69 -16.35 -3.05
CA THR A 17 -10.74 -17.14 -1.82
C THR A 17 -10.76 -16.19 -0.63
N ALA A 18 -11.75 -16.35 0.27
CA ALA A 18 -11.90 -15.51 1.46
C ALA A 18 -11.67 -16.35 2.72
N TYR A 19 -10.78 -15.89 3.60
CA TYR A 19 -10.53 -16.43 4.93
C TYR A 19 -11.06 -15.45 5.98
N ILE A 20 -12.17 -15.80 6.59
CA ILE A 20 -12.91 -14.92 7.51
C ILE A 20 -12.79 -15.42 8.95
N GLN A 21 -12.15 -14.64 9.78
CA GLN A 21 -12.03 -14.87 11.21
C GLN A 21 -13.26 -14.35 11.95
N PRO A 22 -13.68 -15.00 13.03
CA PRO A 22 -14.78 -14.52 13.87
C PRO A 22 -14.39 -13.23 14.59
N VAL A 23 -15.42 -12.49 15.01
CA VAL A 23 -15.36 -11.29 15.86
C VAL A 23 -16.31 -11.42 17.02
N GLY A 24 -16.15 -10.60 18.06
CA GLY A 24 -16.99 -10.63 19.25
C GLY A 24 -16.80 -11.88 20.12
N GLY A 25 -17.68 -12.08 21.11
CA GLY A 25 -17.58 -13.22 22.02
C GLY A 25 -16.23 -13.26 22.75
N GLU A 26 -15.50 -14.38 22.64
CA GLU A 26 -14.17 -14.54 23.25
C GLU A 26 -13.08 -13.68 22.60
N PHE A 27 -13.35 -13.07 21.43
CA PHE A 27 -12.43 -12.13 20.76
C PHE A 27 -12.53 -10.69 21.30
N GLY A 28 -13.19 -10.54 22.45
CA GLY A 28 -13.21 -9.28 23.20
C GLY A 28 -13.90 -8.13 22.47
N GLY A 29 -13.22 -6.99 22.36
CA GLY A 29 -13.73 -5.76 21.76
C GLY A 29 -13.67 -5.69 20.23
N LEU A 30 -13.28 -6.78 19.55
CA LEU A 30 -13.22 -6.78 18.08
C LEU A 30 -14.61 -6.97 17.47
N SER A 31 -15.10 -5.98 16.74
CA SER A 31 -16.32 -6.03 15.93
C SER A 31 -16.02 -6.20 14.44
N GLU A 32 -14.84 -5.76 14.03
CA GLU A 32 -14.36 -5.77 12.66
C GLU A 32 -12.84 -5.99 12.64
N ARG A 33 -12.28 -6.29 11.47
CA ARG A 33 -10.86 -6.53 11.25
C ARG A 33 -10.36 -5.79 10.01
N PRO A 34 -9.11 -5.32 9.97
CA PRO A 34 -8.49 -4.91 8.72
C PRO A 34 -8.36 -6.13 7.79
N ALA A 35 -8.10 -5.89 6.51
CA ALA A 35 -8.01 -6.96 5.54
C ALA A 35 -6.78 -6.83 4.64
N VAL A 36 -6.36 -7.97 4.07
CA VAL A 36 -5.36 -8.05 3.00
C VAL A 36 -5.93 -8.78 1.79
N LEU A 37 -5.75 -8.22 0.60
CA LEU A 37 -6.03 -8.87 -0.67
C LEU A 37 -4.70 -9.27 -1.32
N ILE A 38 -4.45 -10.57 -1.46
CA ILE A 38 -3.21 -11.15 -1.94
C ILE A 38 -3.35 -11.45 -3.42
N ILE A 39 -2.36 -11.03 -4.20
CA ILE A 39 -2.28 -11.18 -5.66
C ILE A 39 -0.99 -11.94 -5.99
N PRO A 40 -1.05 -13.25 -6.19
CA PRO A 40 0.12 -14.07 -6.51
C PRO A 40 0.78 -13.67 -7.83
N GLY A 41 2.10 -13.87 -7.94
CA GLY A 41 2.83 -13.73 -9.19
C GLY A 41 2.68 -14.94 -10.10
N GLY A 42 3.46 -14.95 -11.17
CA GLY A 42 3.48 -16.03 -12.17
C GLY A 42 3.53 -15.53 -13.61
N GLY A 43 4.02 -14.29 -13.85
CA GLY A 43 4.26 -13.73 -15.18
C GLY A 43 2.98 -13.56 -16.01
N TYR A 44 1.81 -13.43 -15.41
CA TYR A 44 0.51 -13.47 -16.08
C TYR A 44 0.17 -14.79 -16.78
N HIS A 45 0.95 -15.85 -16.53
CA HIS A 45 0.70 -17.17 -17.09
C HIS A 45 0.07 -18.14 -16.10
N PHE A 46 0.34 -17.96 -14.81
CA PHE A 46 -0.23 -18.74 -13.71
C PHE A 46 -0.28 -17.88 -12.44
N CYS A 47 -1.00 -18.36 -11.41
CA CYS A 47 -0.92 -17.80 -10.05
C CYS A 47 -0.12 -18.76 -9.17
N SER A 48 0.97 -18.27 -8.57
CA SER A 48 1.86 -19.06 -7.72
C SER A 48 1.20 -19.44 -6.40
N ASP A 49 1.01 -20.74 -6.14
CA ASP A 49 0.46 -21.22 -4.87
C ASP A 49 1.34 -20.87 -3.67
N ARG A 50 2.66 -20.71 -3.86
CA ARG A 50 3.60 -20.27 -2.81
C ARG A 50 3.36 -18.83 -2.36
N GLU A 51 2.78 -18.01 -3.21
CA GLU A 51 2.46 -16.60 -2.98
C GLU A 51 0.98 -16.37 -2.66
N ALA A 52 0.23 -17.43 -2.40
CA ALA A 52 -1.18 -17.45 -2.03
C ALA A 52 -1.37 -17.72 -0.52
N ASP A 53 -1.80 -18.94 -0.16
CA ASP A 53 -2.07 -19.32 1.23
C ASP A 53 -0.90 -19.12 2.20
N PRO A 54 0.38 -19.46 1.83
CA PRO A 54 1.50 -19.22 2.73
C PRO A 54 1.67 -17.75 3.13
N VAL A 55 1.28 -16.83 2.25
CA VAL A 55 1.28 -15.39 2.54
C VAL A 55 0.07 -15.00 3.41
N ALA A 56 -1.09 -15.61 3.21
CA ALA A 56 -2.29 -15.30 4.00
C ALA A 56 -2.13 -15.62 5.50
N PHE A 57 -1.44 -16.72 5.83
CA PHE A 57 -1.35 -17.23 7.20
C PHE A 57 -0.74 -16.26 8.22
N PRO A 58 0.38 -15.59 7.98
CA PRO A 58 0.93 -14.62 8.92
C PRO A 58 0.01 -13.41 9.15
N TYR A 59 -0.69 -12.93 8.14
CA TYR A 59 -1.65 -11.82 8.29
C TYR A 59 -2.92 -12.27 9.04
N LEU A 60 -3.42 -13.47 8.78
CA LEU A 60 -4.49 -14.07 9.59
C LEU A 60 -4.06 -14.17 11.07
N LYS A 61 -2.84 -14.63 11.34
CA LYS A 61 -2.28 -14.69 12.70
C LYS A 61 -2.19 -13.29 13.34
N ALA A 62 -1.89 -12.26 12.56
CA ALA A 62 -1.85 -10.87 13.00
C ALA A 62 -3.24 -10.24 13.18
N GLY A 63 -4.31 -10.96 12.83
CA GLY A 63 -5.69 -10.53 13.07
C GLY A 63 -6.43 -9.96 11.87
N TYR A 64 -5.84 -9.97 10.69
CA TYR A 64 -6.46 -9.52 9.45
C TYR A 64 -7.44 -10.55 8.90
N GLN A 65 -8.48 -10.13 8.18
CA GLN A 65 -9.14 -10.98 7.19
C GLN A 65 -8.22 -11.11 5.98
N ALA A 66 -8.24 -12.26 5.30
CA ALA A 66 -7.37 -12.47 4.15
C ALA A 66 -8.16 -12.93 2.92
N PHE A 67 -7.85 -12.35 1.78
CA PHE A 67 -8.44 -12.67 0.50
C PHE A 67 -7.32 -13.01 -0.49
N ILE A 68 -7.54 -13.97 -1.39
CA ILE A 68 -6.60 -14.35 -2.44
C ILE A 68 -7.31 -14.22 -3.77
N LEU A 69 -6.82 -13.36 -4.65
CA LEU A 69 -7.32 -13.19 -6.00
C LEU A 69 -6.52 -14.07 -6.97
N ARG A 70 -7.21 -14.92 -7.71
CA ARG A 70 -6.71 -15.56 -8.93
C ARG A 70 -7.33 -14.84 -10.11
N TYR A 71 -6.50 -14.08 -10.83
CA TYR A 71 -6.90 -13.15 -11.89
C TYR A 71 -6.75 -13.76 -13.28
N SER A 72 -7.22 -13.09 -14.31
CA SER A 72 -7.13 -13.48 -15.71
C SER A 72 -5.70 -13.73 -16.17
N LEU A 73 -5.45 -14.84 -16.84
CA LEU A 73 -4.13 -15.32 -17.23
C LEU A 73 -4.05 -15.61 -18.73
N ASN A 74 -2.83 -15.65 -19.27
CA ASN A 74 -2.52 -16.00 -20.66
C ASN A 74 -3.29 -15.11 -21.65
N GLU A 75 -3.99 -15.67 -22.61
CA GLU A 75 -4.77 -14.96 -23.63
C GLU A 75 -5.90 -14.11 -23.01
N GLN A 76 -6.34 -14.45 -21.80
CA GLN A 76 -7.34 -13.68 -21.07
C GLN A 76 -6.77 -12.50 -20.27
N ALA A 77 -5.45 -12.39 -20.16
CA ALA A 77 -4.78 -11.34 -19.37
C ALA A 77 -4.58 -10.01 -20.12
N GLU A 78 -5.13 -9.86 -21.35
CA GLU A 78 -5.01 -8.59 -22.09
C GLU A 78 -5.46 -7.41 -21.23
N TRP A 79 -4.58 -6.41 -21.11
CA TRP A 79 -4.88 -5.24 -20.31
C TRP A 79 -6.11 -4.47 -20.83
N PRO A 80 -7.06 -4.01 -19.99
CA PRO A 80 -6.96 -3.92 -18.51
C PRO A 80 -7.61 -5.08 -17.73
N ARG A 81 -7.92 -6.22 -18.33
CA ARG A 81 -8.68 -7.30 -17.67
C ARG A 81 -8.17 -7.72 -16.29
N PRO A 82 -6.85 -7.90 -16.04
CA PRO A 82 -6.40 -8.22 -14.68
C PRO A 82 -6.75 -7.13 -13.66
N LEU A 83 -6.77 -5.85 -14.07
CA LEU A 83 -7.20 -4.75 -13.20
C LEU A 83 -8.72 -4.76 -12.99
N GLU A 84 -9.50 -5.11 -14.00
CA GLU A 84 -10.96 -5.30 -13.87
C GLU A 84 -11.29 -6.44 -12.90
N ASP A 85 -10.54 -7.54 -12.93
CA ASP A 85 -10.69 -8.64 -11.98
C ASP A 85 -10.37 -8.20 -10.53
N TYR A 86 -9.35 -7.35 -10.35
CA TYR A 86 -9.05 -6.73 -9.07
C TYR A 86 -10.20 -5.82 -8.61
N GLU A 87 -10.73 -4.99 -9.49
CA GLU A 87 -11.85 -4.09 -9.19
C GLU A 87 -13.09 -4.87 -8.75
N GLU A 88 -13.41 -5.97 -9.44
CA GLU A 88 -14.53 -6.83 -9.08
C GLU A 88 -14.32 -7.48 -7.70
N ALA A 89 -13.12 -7.97 -7.42
CA ALA A 89 -12.77 -8.54 -6.12
C ALA A 89 -12.86 -7.48 -5.00
N MET A 90 -12.32 -6.28 -5.21
CA MET A 90 -12.35 -5.21 -4.23
C MET A 90 -13.78 -4.70 -4.00
N ALA A 91 -14.56 -4.50 -5.07
CA ALA A 91 -15.97 -4.11 -4.97
C ALA A 91 -16.78 -5.15 -4.18
N MET A 92 -16.52 -6.45 -4.39
CA MET A 92 -17.16 -7.52 -3.62
C MET A 92 -16.76 -7.49 -2.14
N ILE A 93 -15.48 -7.28 -1.83
CA ILE A 93 -15.01 -7.16 -0.43
C ILE A 93 -15.71 -5.98 0.25
N LEU A 94 -15.78 -4.83 -0.41
CA LEU A 94 -16.44 -3.64 0.11
C LEU A 94 -17.95 -3.85 0.28
N ALA A 95 -18.61 -4.47 -0.68
CA ALA A 95 -20.06 -4.74 -0.62
C ALA A 95 -20.42 -5.73 0.50
N ARG A 96 -19.54 -6.70 0.80
CA ARG A 96 -19.74 -7.70 1.85
C ARG A 96 -18.95 -7.38 3.14
N ALA A 97 -18.43 -6.16 3.29
CA ALA A 97 -17.60 -5.79 4.42
C ALA A 97 -18.28 -6.08 5.78
N GLY A 98 -19.57 -5.74 5.93
CA GLY A 98 -20.34 -6.04 7.14
C GLY A 98 -20.49 -7.54 7.41
N GLU A 99 -20.75 -8.37 6.39
CA GLU A 99 -20.85 -9.82 6.49
C GLU A 99 -19.50 -10.46 6.86
N TRP A 100 -18.43 -9.96 6.29
CA TRP A 100 -17.07 -10.46 6.48
C TRP A 100 -16.32 -9.77 7.62
N HIS A 101 -16.97 -8.86 8.32
CA HIS A 101 -16.37 -8.08 9.41
C HIS A 101 -15.08 -7.38 8.99
N VAL A 102 -15.08 -6.78 7.81
CA VAL A 102 -13.95 -6.02 7.25
C VAL A 102 -14.14 -4.53 7.51
N VAL A 103 -13.09 -3.83 7.91
CA VAL A 103 -13.05 -2.37 7.97
C VAL A 103 -12.76 -1.82 6.57
N PRO A 104 -13.70 -1.13 5.89
CA PRO A 104 -13.56 -0.77 4.48
C PRO A 104 -12.41 0.18 4.17
N ASP A 105 -11.97 0.99 5.13
CA ASP A 105 -10.85 1.93 5.01
C ASP A 105 -9.51 1.37 5.52
N ARG A 106 -9.44 0.05 5.79
CA ARG A 106 -8.24 -0.66 6.25
C ARG A 106 -7.97 -1.94 5.45
N ILE A 107 -7.99 -1.81 4.13
CA ILE A 107 -7.72 -2.92 3.21
C ILE A 107 -6.40 -2.67 2.50
N ALA A 108 -5.41 -3.54 2.72
CA ALA A 108 -4.16 -3.53 1.99
C ALA A 108 -4.17 -4.54 0.85
N VAL A 109 -3.44 -4.25 -0.23
CA VAL A 109 -3.13 -5.21 -1.28
C VAL A 109 -1.69 -5.71 -1.11
N ILE A 110 -1.46 -7.01 -1.37
CA ILE A 110 -0.13 -7.64 -1.34
C ILE A 110 0.07 -8.33 -2.67
N GLY A 111 1.08 -7.94 -3.44
CA GLY A 111 1.34 -8.56 -4.74
C GLY A 111 2.80 -8.90 -4.96
N PHE A 112 3.04 -9.95 -5.75
CA PHE A 112 4.37 -10.50 -6.02
C PHE A 112 4.65 -10.56 -7.52
N SER A 113 5.85 -10.16 -7.96
CA SER A 113 6.24 -10.28 -9.38
C SER A 113 5.22 -9.63 -10.32
N ALA A 114 4.60 -10.38 -11.22
CA ALA A 114 3.48 -9.93 -12.05
C ALA A 114 2.23 -9.55 -11.22
N GLY A 115 1.95 -10.28 -10.13
CA GLY A 115 0.92 -9.88 -9.15
C GLY A 115 1.31 -8.61 -8.40
N GLY A 116 2.62 -8.35 -8.23
CA GLY A 116 3.16 -7.08 -7.72
C GLY A 116 2.95 -5.93 -8.71
N HIS A 117 3.02 -6.20 -10.01
CA HIS A 117 2.61 -5.24 -11.04
C HIS A 117 1.13 -4.90 -10.91
N LEU A 118 0.26 -5.93 -10.84
CA LEU A 118 -1.18 -5.71 -10.69
C LEU A 118 -1.53 -4.98 -9.39
N ALA A 119 -0.88 -5.30 -8.27
CA ALA A 119 -1.06 -4.61 -7.00
C ALA A 119 -0.61 -3.13 -7.08
N ALA A 120 0.47 -2.85 -7.79
CA ALA A 120 0.94 -1.49 -8.02
C ALA A 120 0.02 -0.71 -8.97
N CYS A 121 -0.53 -1.36 -10.01
CA CYS A 121 -1.60 -0.79 -10.84
C CYS A 121 -2.86 -0.49 -10.01
N ALA A 122 -3.24 -1.39 -9.10
CA ALA A 122 -4.35 -1.15 -8.19
C ALA A 122 -4.11 0.08 -7.30
N ALA A 123 -2.90 0.25 -6.78
CA ALA A 123 -2.53 1.40 -5.96
C ALA A 123 -2.53 2.73 -6.72
N THR A 124 -2.31 2.71 -8.05
CA THR A 124 -2.10 3.92 -8.87
C THR A 124 -3.23 4.23 -9.83
N MET A 125 -3.93 3.22 -10.36
CA MET A 125 -4.86 3.37 -11.50
C MET A 125 -6.30 2.93 -11.17
N ALA A 126 -6.50 2.10 -10.11
CA ALA A 126 -7.82 1.56 -9.80
C ALA A 126 -8.80 2.65 -9.33
N VAL A 127 -10.09 2.40 -9.55
CA VAL A 127 -11.20 3.18 -8.98
C VAL A 127 -11.30 2.89 -7.47
N HIS A 128 -11.26 1.59 -7.09
CA HIS A 128 -11.24 1.16 -5.69
C HIS A 128 -9.77 0.97 -5.25
N ARG A 129 -9.04 2.07 -5.07
CA ARG A 129 -7.65 2.00 -4.60
C ARG A 129 -7.58 1.40 -3.20
N PRO A 130 -6.57 0.55 -2.89
CA PRO A 130 -6.35 0.04 -1.55
C PRO A 130 -5.87 1.16 -0.61
N ASN A 131 -5.96 0.92 0.70
CA ASN A 131 -5.46 1.87 1.71
C ASN A 131 -3.94 1.77 1.91
N ALA A 132 -3.33 0.63 1.57
CA ALA A 132 -1.89 0.41 1.55
C ALA A 132 -1.53 -0.69 0.53
N ALA A 133 -0.30 -0.70 0.02
CA ALA A 133 0.18 -1.73 -0.91
C ALA A 133 1.53 -2.30 -0.46
N ILE A 134 1.67 -3.63 -0.49
CA ILE A 134 2.91 -4.36 -0.25
C ILE A 134 3.33 -5.00 -1.57
N LEU A 135 4.50 -4.62 -2.08
CA LEU A 135 4.98 -4.95 -3.40
C LEU A 135 6.26 -5.80 -3.30
N GLY A 136 6.13 -7.09 -3.46
CA GLY A 136 7.25 -8.05 -3.40
C GLY A 136 7.91 -8.26 -4.76
N TYR A 137 9.20 -7.93 -4.90
CA TYR A 137 9.97 -8.06 -6.16
C TYR A 137 9.12 -7.78 -7.41
N PRO A 138 8.41 -6.62 -7.41
CA PRO A 138 7.37 -6.36 -8.38
C PRO A 138 7.94 -6.07 -9.76
N VAL A 139 7.22 -6.46 -10.80
CA VAL A 139 7.48 -6.02 -12.17
C VAL A 139 6.85 -4.64 -12.33
N ILE A 140 7.64 -3.56 -12.37
CA ILE A 140 7.14 -2.18 -12.30
C ILE A 140 7.34 -1.42 -13.60
N ASP A 141 8.55 -1.55 -14.19
CA ASP A 141 8.89 -0.84 -15.43
C ASP A 141 8.06 -1.38 -16.59
N GLY A 142 7.45 -0.50 -17.36
CA GLY A 142 6.66 -0.90 -18.52
C GLY A 142 7.44 -1.73 -19.55
N ALA A 143 8.76 -1.48 -19.71
CA ALA A 143 9.59 -2.31 -20.57
C ALA A 143 9.66 -3.77 -20.04
N CYS A 144 9.92 -3.95 -18.74
CA CYS A 144 9.97 -5.26 -18.11
C CYS A 144 8.58 -5.92 -18.07
N ALA A 145 7.52 -5.16 -17.78
CA ALA A 145 6.16 -5.67 -17.70
C ALA A 145 5.67 -6.22 -19.04
N ARG A 146 6.01 -5.56 -20.13
CA ARG A 146 5.64 -5.98 -21.50
C ARG A 146 6.34 -7.24 -21.98
N ASP A 147 7.42 -7.67 -21.34
CA ASP A 147 8.00 -9.00 -21.59
C ASP A 147 7.08 -10.15 -21.12
N TYR A 148 6.21 -9.89 -20.14
CA TYR A 148 5.26 -10.86 -19.59
C TYR A 148 3.84 -10.64 -20.11
N LEU A 149 3.43 -9.41 -20.30
CA LEU A 149 2.12 -9.00 -20.80
C LEU A 149 2.32 -7.82 -21.77
N PRO A 150 2.27 -8.04 -23.10
CA PRO A 150 2.58 -7.01 -24.10
C PRO A 150 1.77 -5.72 -23.98
N SER A 151 0.55 -5.79 -23.45
CA SER A 151 -0.32 -4.63 -23.21
C SER A 151 -0.13 -3.99 -21.82
N ALA A 152 0.80 -4.47 -20.97
CA ALA A 152 0.99 -3.97 -19.60
C ALA A 152 1.38 -2.49 -19.56
N PRO A 153 0.78 -1.69 -18.66
CA PRO A 153 1.16 -0.31 -18.46
C PRO A 153 2.51 -0.16 -17.75
N ASP A 154 3.03 1.06 -17.78
CA ASP A 154 4.17 1.48 -16.98
C ASP A 154 3.66 2.07 -15.65
N VAL A 155 4.04 1.46 -14.53
CA VAL A 155 3.52 1.88 -13.22
C VAL A 155 4.16 3.17 -12.69
N PRO A 156 5.51 3.38 -12.78
CA PRO A 156 6.12 4.60 -12.25
C PRO A 156 5.49 5.88 -12.79
N SER A 157 5.11 5.89 -14.07
CA SER A 157 4.47 7.05 -14.70
C SER A 157 3.02 7.30 -14.25
N ALA A 158 2.40 6.34 -13.58
CA ALA A 158 1.03 6.43 -13.07
C ALA A 158 0.97 6.78 -11.57
N VAL A 159 2.11 6.85 -10.90
CA VAL A 159 2.17 7.27 -9.49
C VAL A 159 1.72 8.73 -9.40
N ASP A 160 0.72 8.98 -8.57
CA ASP A 160 0.14 10.29 -8.34
C ASP A 160 -0.05 10.56 -6.83
N ARG A 161 -0.50 11.76 -6.49
CA ARG A 161 -0.78 12.13 -5.09
C ARG A 161 -1.85 11.26 -4.40
N HIS A 162 -2.64 10.49 -5.14
CA HIS A 162 -3.67 9.59 -4.62
C HIS A 162 -3.19 8.14 -4.49
N THR A 163 -1.96 7.86 -4.88
CA THR A 163 -1.33 6.55 -4.67
C THR A 163 -1.23 6.26 -3.17
N CYS A 164 -1.66 5.09 -2.72
CA CYS A 164 -1.62 4.74 -1.30
C CYS A 164 -0.18 4.54 -0.80
N PRO A 165 0.06 4.57 0.53
CA PRO A 165 1.35 4.18 1.10
C PRO A 165 1.81 2.81 0.63
N CYS A 166 3.11 2.66 0.33
CA CYS A 166 3.67 1.45 -0.26
C CYS A 166 4.82 0.87 0.59
N PHE A 167 4.82 -0.45 0.76
CA PHE A 167 5.95 -1.23 1.28
C PHE A 167 6.56 -2.01 0.11
N VAL A 168 7.81 -1.72 -0.25
CA VAL A 168 8.46 -2.29 -1.44
C VAL A 168 9.64 -3.14 -1.02
N PHE A 169 9.70 -4.41 -1.46
CA PHE A 169 10.85 -5.25 -1.17
C PHE A 169 11.28 -6.10 -2.37
N ALA A 170 12.60 -6.32 -2.46
CA ALA A 170 13.22 -7.12 -3.50
C ALA A 170 14.56 -7.67 -3.02
N THR A 171 15.18 -8.56 -3.81
CA THR A 171 16.57 -8.97 -3.62
C THR A 171 17.47 -8.33 -4.68
N ARG A 172 18.68 -7.91 -4.29
CA ARG A 172 19.63 -7.27 -5.22
C ARG A 172 20.05 -8.19 -6.37
N THR A 173 20.06 -9.49 -6.13
CA THR A 173 20.50 -10.50 -7.11
C THR A 173 19.35 -11.27 -7.72
N ASP A 174 18.15 -10.69 -7.74
CA ASP A 174 17.03 -11.26 -8.47
C ASP A 174 17.45 -11.56 -9.91
N ASN A 175 17.25 -12.81 -10.32
CA ASN A 175 17.74 -13.33 -11.59
C ASN A 175 16.67 -13.30 -12.70
N LEU A 176 15.49 -12.74 -12.42
CA LEU A 176 14.39 -12.67 -13.36
C LEU A 176 13.86 -11.24 -13.51
N VAL A 177 13.59 -10.56 -12.40
CA VAL A 177 13.14 -9.17 -12.39
C VAL A 177 14.26 -8.29 -11.84
N PRO A 178 14.86 -7.42 -12.66
CA PRO A 178 15.93 -6.53 -12.20
C PRO A 178 15.50 -5.70 -10.99
N VAL A 179 16.36 -5.61 -9.99
CA VAL A 179 16.10 -4.83 -8.76
C VAL A 179 15.79 -3.36 -9.04
N SER A 180 16.20 -2.85 -10.20
CA SER A 180 15.83 -1.49 -10.67
C SER A 180 14.32 -1.26 -10.69
N ASN A 181 13.50 -2.29 -10.91
CA ASN A 181 12.04 -2.16 -10.83
C ASN A 181 11.60 -1.66 -9.45
N ALA A 182 12.12 -2.24 -8.36
CA ALA A 182 11.83 -1.77 -7.01
C ALA A 182 12.39 -0.35 -6.75
N VAL A 183 13.58 -0.03 -7.28
CA VAL A 183 14.20 1.29 -7.16
C VAL A 183 13.38 2.35 -7.89
N HIS A 184 12.94 2.10 -9.11
CA HIS A 184 12.12 3.04 -9.89
C HIS A 184 10.76 3.28 -9.24
N MET A 185 10.16 2.26 -8.62
CA MET A 185 8.94 2.46 -7.83
C MET A 185 9.18 3.42 -6.66
N VAL A 186 10.25 3.18 -5.88
CA VAL A 186 10.63 4.05 -4.76
C VAL A 186 10.90 5.47 -5.23
N ASP A 187 11.58 5.64 -6.36
CA ASP A 187 11.88 6.95 -6.96
C ASP A 187 10.58 7.69 -7.32
N ALA A 188 9.64 6.99 -7.96
CA ALA A 188 8.33 7.56 -8.31
C ALA A 188 7.49 7.94 -7.07
N LEU A 189 7.52 7.12 -6.02
CA LEU A 189 6.86 7.43 -4.74
C LEU A 189 7.48 8.67 -4.09
N CYS A 190 8.83 8.77 -4.05
CA CYS A 190 9.55 9.94 -3.58
C CYS A 190 9.15 11.20 -4.35
N ALA A 191 9.15 11.14 -5.67
CA ALA A 191 8.85 12.28 -6.54
C ALA A 191 7.43 12.83 -6.33
N ASN A 192 6.49 11.95 -5.92
CA ASN A 192 5.09 12.31 -5.66
C ASN A 192 4.76 12.51 -4.17
N GLY A 193 5.77 12.48 -3.27
CA GLY A 193 5.57 12.67 -1.84
C GLY A 193 4.71 11.58 -1.17
N ILE A 194 4.70 10.36 -1.73
CA ILE A 194 3.96 9.23 -1.20
C ILE A 194 4.77 8.57 -0.09
N ALA A 195 4.12 8.24 1.01
CA ALA A 195 4.74 7.49 2.10
C ALA A 195 5.12 6.08 1.65
N PHE A 196 6.33 5.64 1.98
CA PHE A 196 6.78 4.28 1.70
C PHE A 196 7.81 3.78 2.71
N GLU A 197 7.94 2.46 2.76
CA GLU A 197 9.08 1.77 3.33
C GLU A 197 9.68 0.82 2.28
N SER A 198 11.01 0.64 2.25
CA SER A 198 11.63 -0.22 1.25
C SER A 198 12.77 -1.06 1.80
N HIS A 199 12.87 -2.33 1.33
CA HIS A 199 13.90 -3.28 1.71
C HIS A 199 14.53 -3.94 0.49
N ILE A 200 15.82 -3.67 0.25
CA ILE A 200 16.60 -4.37 -0.77
C ILE A 200 17.54 -5.35 -0.05
N TYR A 201 17.16 -6.61 -0.05
CA TYR A 201 17.94 -7.68 0.55
C TYR A 201 19.17 -8.01 -0.30
N ALA A 202 20.28 -8.38 0.37
CA ALA A 202 21.59 -8.49 -0.26
C ALA A 202 21.64 -9.53 -1.38
N ASN A 203 20.99 -10.69 -1.22
CA ASN A 203 20.96 -11.75 -2.22
C ASN A 203 19.75 -12.65 -2.07
N GLY A 204 19.34 -13.24 -3.18
CA GLY A 204 18.29 -14.22 -3.33
C GLY A 204 17.82 -14.28 -4.78
N PRO A 205 17.33 -15.42 -5.25
CA PRO A 205 16.67 -15.55 -6.55
C PRO A 205 15.29 -14.93 -6.53
N HIS A 206 14.66 -14.85 -7.69
CA HIS A 206 13.26 -14.42 -7.84
C HIS A 206 12.27 -15.41 -7.19
N GLY A 207 11.12 -14.91 -6.75
CA GLY A 207 9.98 -15.74 -6.35
C GLY A 207 10.13 -16.41 -4.99
N LEU A 208 10.77 -15.75 -4.02
CA LEU A 208 11.01 -16.30 -2.68
C LEU A 208 9.77 -16.33 -1.77
N SER A 209 8.68 -15.65 -2.12
CA SER A 209 7.45 -15.56 -1.30
C SER A 209 7.78 -15.12 0.14
N THR A 210 7.32 -15.83 1.17
CA THR A 210 7.63 -15.55 2.57
C THR A 210 9.09 -15.81 2.96
N GLY A 211 9.86 -16.49 2.12
CA GLY A 211 11.23 -16.94 2.48
C GLY A 211 11.23 -18.14 3.42
N ASP A 212 10.09 -18.77 3.66
CA ASP A 212 10.02 -19.95 4.53
C ASP A 212 10.74 -21.15 3.89
N SER A 213 11.49 -21.89 4.70
CA SER A 213 12.22 -23.08 4.25
C SER A 213 11.30 -24.23 3.82
N SER A 214 10.04 -24.23 4.24
CA SER A 214 9.04 -25.20 3.82
C SER A 214 8.63 -25.03 2.34
N ILE A 215 8.83 -23.84 1.77
CA ILE A 215 8.43 -23.50 0.40
C ILE A 215 9.59 -23.07 -0.50
N ASN A 216 10.78 -22.87 0.06
CA ASN A 216 11.98 -22.46 -0.67
C ASN A 216 13.17 -23.38 -0.36
N HIS A 217 13.85 -23.81 -1.39
CA HIS A 217 15.03 -24.68 -1.31
C HIS A 217 16.32 -24.00 -1.85
N LEU A 218 16.19 -22.84 -2.48
CA LEU A 218 17.34 -22.10 -3.01
C LEU A 218 17.93 -21.19 -1.94
N PRO A 219 19.27 -20.97 -1.94
CA PRO A 219 19.91 -20.12 -0.97
C PRO A 219 19.55 -18.64 -1.18
N PHE A 220 19.26 -17.95 -0.08
CA PHE A 220 19.02 -16.51 -0.02
C PHE A 220 19.55 -15.94 1.29
N CYS A 221 19.57 -14.62 1.43
CA CYS A 221 20.03 -14.02 2.68
C CYS A 221 19.06 -14.31 3.83
N GLY A 222 19.58 -14.68 5.00
CA GLY A 222 18.79 -15.11 6.16
C GLY A 222 17.84 -14.01 6.72
N ARG A 223 18.02 -12.77 6.30
CA ARG A 223 17.12 -11.67 6.70
C ARG A 223 15.91 -11.49 5.78
N TYR A 224 15.89 -12.14 4.63
CA TYR A 224 14.78 -11.98 3.69
C TYR A 224 13.39 -12.24 4.31
N PRO A 225 13.18 -13.30 5.13
CA PRO A 225 11.88 -13.56 5.74
C PRO A 225 11.40 -12.46 6.69
N ALA A 226 12.27 -11.52 7.08
CA ALA A 226 11.90 -10.40 7.95
C ALA A 226 10.88 -9.46 7.29
N TRP A 227 10.76 -9.45 5.96
CA TRP A 227 9.76 -8.62 5.29
C TRP A 227 8.33 -8.90 5.80
N VAL A 228 8.02 -10.13 6.21
CA VAL A 228 6.69 -10.50 6.72
C VAL A 228 6.36 -9.78 8.02
N PRO A 229 7.12 -9.94 9.12
CA PRO A 229 6.85 -9.20 10.35
C PRO A 229 7.04 -7.68 10.17
N ASP A 230 8.00 -7.23 9.35
CA ASP A 230 8.24 -5.81 9.11
C ASP A 230 7.03 -5.16 8.40
N SER A 231 6.47 -5.83 7.38
CA SER A 231 5.28 -5.32 6.69
C SER A 231 4.02 -5.31 7.56
N ILE A 232 3.86 -6.29 8.46
CA ILE A 232 2.75 -6.31 9.43
C ILE A 232 2.88 -5.14 10.40
N ALA A 233 4.09 -4.90 10.95
CA ALA A 233 4.35 -3.77 11.84
C ALA A 233 4.15 -2.43 11.10
N TRP A 234 4.58 -2.34 9.85
CA TRP A 234 4.34 -1.16 9.01
C TRP A 234 2.85 -0.93 8.73
N LEU A 235 2.06 -1.98 8.48
CA LEU A 235 0.61 -1.85 8.35
C LEU A 235 -0.05 -1.34 9.64
N GLU A 236 0.44 -1.75 10.82
CA GLU A 236 -0.04 -1.19 12.10
C GLU A 236 0.26 0.32 12.20
N ASP A 237 1.39 0.78 11.69
CA ASP A 237 1.73 2.19 11.66
C ASP A 237 0.84 3.00 10.69
N VAL A 238 0.48 2.40 9.55
CA VAL A 238 -0.26 3.07 8.46
C VAL A 238 -1.78 2.94 8.60
N LEU A 239 -2.28 1.76 8.99
CA LEU A 239 -3.71 1.44 9.04
C LEU A 239 -4.24 1.26 10.47
N GLY A 240 -3.35 1.18 11.46
CA GLY A 240 -3.69 0.80 12.82
C GLY A 240 -3.70 -0.72 13.04
N GLY A 241 -3.50 -1.12 14.27
CA GLY A 241 -3.31 -2.50 14.69
C GLY A 241 -4.58 -3.16 15.22
N VAL A 242 -4.48 -4.47 15.43
CA VAL A 242 -5.53 -5.32 16.01
C VAL A 242 -5.14 -5.72 17.42
N LYS A 243 -5.98 -5.41 18.40
CA LYS A 243 -5.82 -5.83 19.82
C LYS A 243 -7.10 -6.45 20.34
N SER A 244 -7.01 -7.21 21.43
CA SER A 244 -8.19 -7.81 22.07
C SER A 244 -9.22 -6.77 22.56
N SER A 245 -8.77 -5.53 22.77
CA SER A 245 -9.63 -4.40 23.16
C SER A 245 -10.31 -3.69 21.97
N GLY A 246 -10.01 -4.10 20.74
CA GLY A 246 -10.50 -3.47 19.52
C GLY A 246 -9.37 -3.05 18.57
N LEU A 247 -9.71 -2.29 17.56
CA LEU A 247 -8.75 -1.71 16.63
C LEU A 247 -8.06 -0.51 17.27
N THR A 248 -6.79 -0.30 16.92
CA THR A 248 -6.06 0.92 17.30
C THR A 248 -6.01 1.88 16.12
N ASP A 249 -5.84 3.15 16.40
CA ASP A 249 -5.60 4.15 15.37
C ASP A 249 -4.19 3.97 14.74
N PRO A 250 -4.00 4.39 13.49
CA PRO A 250 -2.69 4.48 12.87
C PRO A 250 -1.71 5.28 13.75
N ARG A 251 -0.51 4.76 13.93
CA ARG A 251 0.48 5.42 14.79
C ARG A 251 1.02 6.72 14.18
N PHE A 252 1.19 6.73 12.87
CA PHE A 252 1.75 7.85 12.11
C PHE A 252 0.85 8.30 10.96
N GLY A 253 -0.42 7.93 10.98
CA GLY A 253 -1.37 8.18 9.90
C GLY A 253 -1.39 9.62 9.38
N PRO A 254 -1.59 10.67 10.22
CA PRO A 254 -1.60 12.04 9.76
C PRO A 254 -0.26 12.47 9.15
N LYS A 255 0.87 12.11 9.77
CA LYS A 255 2.20 12.45 9.29
C LYS A 255 2.54 11.73 7.96
N ILE A 256 2.10 10.49 7.80
CA ILE A 256 2.29 9.72 6.57
C ILE A 256 1.42 10.26 5.44
N ASN A 257 0.18 10.68 5.76
CA ASN A 257 -0.82 11.08 4.77
C ASN A 257 -0.97 12.60 4.61
N GLY A 258 -0.13 13.43 5.24
CA GLY A 258 -0.30 14.87 5.38
C GLY A 258 -0.74 15.62 4.12
N ASN A 259 -0.08 15.41 2.98
CA ASN A 259 -0.43 16.01 1.69
C ASN A 259 -1.66 15.34 1.02
N ARG A 260 -2.25 14.31 1.61
CA ARG A 260 -3.30 13.47 1.02
C ARG A 260 -4.57 13.38 1.86
N GLU A 261 -4.56 13.98 3.04
CA GLU A 261 -5.75 14.06 3.90
C GLU A 261 -6.85 14.89 3.24
N LYS A 262 -8.09 14.66 3.63
CA LYS A 262 -9.26 15.38 3.07
C LYS A 262 -9.21 16.88 3.31
N THR A 263 -8.50 17.29 4.34
CA THR A 263 -8.27 18.70 4.67
C THR A 263 -6.78 18.96 4.82
N LEU A 264 -6.34 20.20 4.62
CA LEU A 264 -4.97 20.58 4.95
C LEU A 264 -4.74 20.40 6.46
N ASN A 265 -3.50 20.04 6.83
CA ASN A 265 -3.12 19.83 8.23
C ASN A 265 -1.65 20.22 8.47
N LEU A 266 -1.19 20.11 9.72
CA LEU A 266 0.17 20.45 10.09
C LEU A 266 1.24 19.51 9.52
N ASP A 267 0.87 18.32 9.11
CA ASP A 267 1.78 17.32 8.56
C ASP A 267 1.92 17.43 7.02
N CYS A 268 1.21 18.38 6.39
CA CYS A 268 1.50 18.82 5.03
C CYS A 268 2.89 19.45 4.93
N THR A 269 3.61 19.13 3.84
CA THR A 269 4.93 19.73 3.60
C THR A 269 4.83 21.21 3.25
N ILE A 270 5.90 21.96 3.55
CA ILE A 270 5.97 23.39 3.22
C ILE A 270 5.82 23.64 1.72
N ALA A 271 6.45 22.79 0.88
CA ALA A 271 6.31 22.90 -0.58
C ALA A 271 4.87 22.72 -1.03
N TYR A 272 4.18 21.68 -0.52
CA TYR A 272 2.79 21.43 -0.85
C TYR A 272 1.88 22.60 -0.46
N LEU A 273 2.02 23.11 0.77
CA LEU A 273 1.25 24.27 1.24
C LEU A 273 1.55 25.53 0.43
N ALA A 274 2.80 25.71 -0.05
CA ALA A 274 3.18 26.87 -0.87
C ALA A 274 2.55 26.84 -2.28
N GLU A 275 2.25 25.66 -2.80
CA GLU A 275 1.55 25.47 -4.07
C GLU A 275 0.02 25.53 -3.92
N HIS A 276 -0.50 25.22 -2.73
CA HIS A 276 -1.93 25.27 -2.47
C HIS A 276 -2.39 26.72 -2.20
N PRO A 277 -3.41 27.27 -2.93
CA PRO A 277 -3.78 28.70 -2.84
C PRO A 277 -4.05 29.21 -1.43
N GLU A 278 -4.83 28.45 -0.63
CA GLU A 278 -5.16 28.84 0.75
C GLU A 278 -4.03 28.47 1.73
N GLY A 279 -3.31 27.38 1.51
CA GLY A 279 -2.14 27.00 2.29
C GLY A 279 -1.04 28.05 2.22
N LYS A 280 -0.80 28.61 1.03
CA LYS A 280 0.16 29.69 0.79
C LYS A 280 -0.15 30.94 1.63
N LYS A 281 -1.41 31.36 1.72
CA LYS A 281 -1.82 32.50 2.55
C LYS A 281 -1.47 32.29 4.01
N ILE A 282 -1.72 31.09 4.54
CA ILE A 282 -1.39 30.74 5.92
C ILE A 282 0.13 30.80 6.13
N LEU A 283 0.92 30.24 5.18
CA LEU A 283 2.39 30.32 5.26
C LEU A 283 2.89 31.75 5.25
N GLU A 284 2.40 32.61 4.35
CA GLU A 284 2.78 34.04 4.27
C GLU A 284 2.48 34.80 5.58
N GLU A 285 1.35 34.53 6.21
CA GLU A 285 1.01 35.12 7.50
C GLU A 285 1.96 34.65 8.62
N ILE A 286 2.25 33.35 8.69
CA ILE A 286 3.13 32.77 9.71
C ILE A 286 4.57 33.26 9.56
N THR A 287 5.03 33.45 8.33
CA THR A 287 6.39 33.91 8.03
C THR A 287 6.54 35.44 7.97
N GLY A 288 5.46 36.21 8.24
CA GLY A 288 5.48 37.66 8.14
C GLY A 288 5.67 38.19 6.72
N GLY A 289 5.18 37.45 5.72
CA GLY A 289 5.27 37.80 4.31
C GLY A 289 6.58 37.39 3.62
N GLN A 290 7.46 36.68 4.30
CA GLN A 290 8.62 36.06 3.65
C GLN A 290 8.17 34.89 2.81
N GLN A 291 8.44 34.91 1.50
CA GLN A 291 8.20 33.76 0.64
C GLN A 291 9.16 32.63 1.03
N ALA A 292 8.60 31.47 1.33
CA ALA A 292 9.41 30.26 1.45
C ALA A 292 10.11 30.01 0.10
N ALA A 293 11.42 30.12 0.07
CA ALA A 293 12.17 29.84 -1.16
C ALA A 293 11.99 28.36 -1.52
N PRO A 294 11.75 28.05 -2.79
CA PRO A 294 11.73 26.65 -3.23
C PRO A 294 13.09 26.01 -2.90
N SER A 295 13.06 25.03 -2.01
CA SER A 295 14.25 24.27 -1.63
C SER A 295 13.92 22.79 -1.55
N ALA A 296 14.91 21.94 -1.78
CA ALA A 296 14.73 20.50 -1.61
C ALA A 296 14.27 20.15 -0.17
N ALA A 297 14.65 20.94 0.83
CA ALA A 297 14.18 20.77 2.19
C ALA A 297 12.69 21.06 2.36
N ALA A 298 12.13 22.01 1.62
CA ALA A 298 10.72 22.38 1.71
C ALA A 298 9.78 21.22 1.27
N SER A 299 10.26 20.28 0.45
CA SER A 299 9.50 19.12 0.01
C SER A 299 9.40 18.01 1.05
N VAL A 300 10.19 18.05 2.12
CA VAL A 300 10.21 17.03 3.18
C VAL A 300 9.89 17.58 4.56
N ILE A 301 10.10 18.90 4.80
CA ILE A 301 9.79 19.55 6.09
C ILE A 301 8.28 19.78 6.18
N THR A 302 7.65 19.27 7.24
CA THR A 302 6.24 19.54 7.53
C THR A 302 6.05 20.93 8.15
N LEU A 303 4.83 21.45 8.08
CA LEU A 303 4.51 22.70 8.79
C LEU A 303 4.65 22.51 10.30
N ARG A 304 4.29 21.36 10.85
CA ARG A 304 4.48 21.00 12.26
C ARG A 304 5.94 21.17 12.70
N ASP A 305 6.86 20.59 11.96
CA ASP A 305 8.30 20.66 12.25
C ASP A 305 8.80 22.12 12.14
N SER A 306 8.31 22.85 11.14
CA SER A 306 8.63 24.27 10.93
C SER A 306 8.15 25.15 12.10
N LEU A 307 6.91 24.98 12.55
CA LEU A 307 6.37 25.74 13.68
C LEU A 307 7.12 25.44 14.98
N ALA A 308 7.49 24.17 15.21
CA ALA A 308 8.32 23.79 16.36
C ALA A 308 9.69 24.46 16.31
N TYR A 309 10.35 24.49 15.14
CA TYR A 309 11.62 25.18 14.95
C TYR A 309 11.51 26.72 15.14
N MET A 310 10.38 27.32 14.73
CA MET A 310 10.09 28.73 14.90
C MET A 310 9.69 29.12 16.35
N GLY A 311 9.58 28.14 17.26
CA GLY A 311 9.24 28.35 18.66
C GLY A 311 7.76 28.66 18.92
N PHE A 312 6.87 28.18 18.06
CA PHE A 312 5.43 28.26 18.29
C PHE A 312 5.05 27.40 19.50
N ASP A 313 4.29 27.97 20.43
CA ASP A 313 3.72 27.25 21.54
C ASP A 313 2.52 26.39 21.10
N ALA A 314 2.04 25.50 21.98
CA ALA A 314 0.95 24.58 21.69
C ALA A 314 -0.37 25.30 21.33
N GLU A 315 -0.63 26.48 21.92
CA GLU A 315 -1.86 27.22 21.65
C GLU A 315 -1.84 27.85 20.25
N LYS A 316 -0.73 28.47 19.86
CA LYS A 316 -0.54 29.03 18.52
C LYS A 316 -0.55 27.92 17.46
N THR A 317 0.10 26.78 17.72
CA THR A 317 0.12 25.62 16.82
C THR A 317 -1.29 25.08 16.58
N LYS A 318 -2.09 24.94 17.65
CA LYS A 318 -3.49 24.51 17.56
C LYS A 318 -4.37 25.51 16.80
N ALA A 319 -4.12 26.82 16.92
CA ALA A 319 -4.84 27.81 16.14
C ALA A 319 -4.54 27.71 14.64
N VAL A 320 -3.29 27.46 14.26
CA VAL A 320 -2.91 27.19 12.85
C VAL A 320 -3.56 25.90 12.34
N GLU A 321 -3.53 24.82 13.13
CA GLU A 321 -4.13 23.54 12.79
C GLU A 321 -5.63 23.66 12.53
N ALA A 322 -6.37 24.35 13.37
CA ALA A 322 -7.80 24.58 13.20
C ALA A 322 -8.14 25.33 11.89
N ARG A 323 -7.28 26.26 11.48
CA ARG A 323 -7.43 26.99 10.20
C ARG A 323 -7.19 26.09 9.00
N LEU A 324 -6.17 25.23 9.07
CA LEU A 324 -5.86 24.27 8.00
C LEU A 324 -6.99 23.23 7.84
N HIS A 325 -7.51 22.71 8.95
CA HIS A 325 -8.61 21.73 8.91
C HIS A 325 -9.91 22.29 8.33
N ALA A 326 -10.05 23.61 8.22
CA ALA A 326 -11.19 24.26 7.56
C ALA A 326 -11.05 24.32 6.02
N ILE A 327 -9.91 23.88 5.46
CA ILE A 327 -9.61 23.95 4.03
C ILE A 327 -9.65 22.54 3.45
N GLU A 328 -10.55 22.33 2.47
CA GLU A 328 -10.59 21.08 1.73
C GLU A 328 -9.32 20.93 0.87
N ASN A 329 -8.76 19.74 0.90
CA ASN A 329 -7.53 19.38 0.19
C ASN A 329 -7.90 18.70 -1.14
N ASN A 330 -8.37 19.50 -2.10
CA ASN A 330 -8.85 19.07 -3.43
C ASN A 330 -7.72 18.97 -4.47
#